data_0ed58562c48c52eabd9a2b585bdc9c83
#
_entry.id   0ed58562c48c52eabd9a2b585bdc9c83
#
_cell.length_a   1.000
_cell.length_b   1.000
_cell.length_c   1.000
_cell.angle_alpha   90.00
_cell.angle_beta   90.00
_cell.angle_gamma   90.00
#
_symmetry.space_group_name_H-M   'P 1'
#
loop_
_entity.id
_entity.type
_entity.pdbx_description
1 polymer ?
#
loop_
_entity_poly.entity_id
_entity_poly.type
_entity_poly.pdbx_seq_one_letter_code
_entity_poly.pdbx_strand_id
1 'polypeptide(L)'
;MRYVMLSEDEVHEIKKLHESLLSKSSHGIFHSVGKIIGDSIIKEMGDGAKFFDEAARILKDRQIVKEVTFDSGRVTARGCIEIRDSASPTCDVMRGIIVALYRVHLCKTIYCEETACESNGADRCVFEIRTEVI
;
A
#
# COMPACT_ATOMS: atom_id res chain seq x y z
N MET A 1 -10.74 -9.02 -18.51
CA MET A 1 -9.43 -9.17 -17.81
C MET A 1 -9.52 -10.31 -16.80
N ARG A 2 -8.53 -11.16 -16.76
CA ARG A 2 -8.47 -12.24 -15.77
C ARG A 2 -7.63 -11.81 -14.58
N TYR A 3 -8.03 -12.25 -13.40
CA TYR A 3 -7.32 -11.97 -12.16
C TYR A 3 -6.82 -13.28 -11.54
N VAL A 4 -5.64 -13.23 -10.96
CA VAL A 4 -5.13 -14.29 -10.09
C VAL A 4 -5.50 -13.90 -8.67
N MET A 5 -6.18 -14.81 -7.96
CA MET A 5 -6.53 -14.57 -6.57
C MET A 5 -5.52 -15.24 -5.64
N LEU A 6 -5.04 -14.47 -4.67
CA LEU A 6 -4.14 -14.97 -3.63
C LEU A 6 -4.84 -14.82 -2.29
N SER A 7 -4.73 -15.84 -1.45
CA SER A 7 -5.20 -15.75 -0.08
C SER A 7 -4.23 -14.93 0.77
N GLU A 8 -4.69 -14.47 1.92
CA GLU A 8 -3.85 -13.80 2.89
C GLU A 8 -2.65 -14.67 3.28
N ASP A 9 -2.89 -15.97 3.52
CA ASP A 9 -1.83 -16.92 3.85
C ASP A 9 -0.80 -17.05 2.74
N GLU A 10 -1.25 -17.10 1.48
CA GLU A 10 -0.33 -17.16 0.34
C GLU A 10 0.52 -15.90 0.23
N VAL A 11 -0.06 -14.72 0.45
CA VAL A 11 0.69 -13.47 0.47
C VAL A 11 1.76 -13.49 1.55
N HIS A 12 1.42 -13.95 2.75
CA HIS A 12 2.36 -14.04 3.88
C HIS A 12 3.50 -15.02 3.59
N GLU A 13 3.19 -16.19 3.00
CA GLU A 13 4.20 -17.19 2.66
C GLU A 13 5.15 -16.69 1.56
N ILE A 14 4.62 -15.99 0.56
CA ILE A 14 5.45 -15.39 -0.49
C ILE A 14 6.43 -14.38 0.10
N LYS A 15 5.93 -13.48 0.96
CA LYS A 15 6.79 -12.46 1.60
C LYS A 15 7.82 -13.12 2.51
N LYS A 16 7.43 -14.11 3.28
CA LYS A 16 8.31 -14.82 4.19
C LYS A 16 9.44 -15.53 3.43
N LEU A 17 9.11 -16.19 2.34
CA LEU A 17 10.10 -16.83 1.48
C LEU A 17 11.07 -15.82 0.92
N HIS A 18 10.57 -14.71 0.41
CA HIS A 18 11.38 -13.65 -0.18
C HIS A 18 12.33 -13.03 0.86
N GLU A 19 11.83 -12.74 2.06
CA GLU A 19 12.63 -12.19 3.14
C GLU A 19 13.76 -13.14 3.57
N SER A 20 13.51 -14.45 3.55
CA SER A 20 14.52 -15.44 3.90
C SER A 20 15.67 -15.49 2.88
N LEU A 21 15.39 -15.14 1.62
CA LEU A 21 16.38 -15.16 0.54
C LEU A 21 17.12 -13.83 0.37
N LEU A 22 16.44 -12.70 0.51
CA LEU A 22 16.95 -11.38 0.15
C LEU A 22 16.99 -10.38 1.31
N SER A 23 16.56 -10.79 2.50
CA SER A 23 16.65 -9.96 3.71
C SER A 23 16.00 -8.58 3.51
N LYS A 24 16.74 -7.50 3.82
CA LYS A 24 16.21 -6.13 3.78
C LYS A 24 15.78 -5.65 2.39
N SER A 25 16.28 -6.26 1.33
CA SER A 25 15.90 -5.90 -0.05
C SER A 25 14.44 -6.21 -0.35
N SER A 26 13.80 -7.10 0.41
CA SER A 26 12.41 -7.48 0.17
C SER A 26 11.44 -6.30 0.32
N HIS A 27 11.70 -5.37 1.24
CA HIS A 27 10.85 -4.18 1.41
C HIS A 27 10.79 -3.33 0.13
N GLY A 28 11.92 -3.14 -0.54
CA GLY A 28 11.98 -2.38 -1.78
C GLY A 28 11.24 -3.07 -2.93
N ILE A 29 11.37 -4.39 -3.02
CA ILE A 29 10.70 -5.16 -4.08
C ILE A 29 9.18 -5.13 -3.89
N PHE A 30 8.68 -5.36 -2.68
CA PHE A 30 7.24 -5.31 -2.42
C PHE A 30 6.68 -3.90 -2.55
N HIS A 31 7.46 -2.87 -2.24
CA HIS A 31 7.09 -1.49 -2.54
C HIS A 31 6.89 -1.29 -4.05
N SER A 32 7.80 -1.82 -4.87
CA SER A 32 7.67 -1.76 -6.34
C SER A 32 6.44 -2.52 -6.84
N VAL A 33 6.14 -3.67 -6.25
CA VAL A 33 4.89 -4.41 -6.54
C VAL A 33 3.68 -3.52 -6.27
N GLY A 34 3.69 -2.81 -5.15
CA GLY A 34 2.62 -1.88 -4.78
C GLY A 34 2.44 -0.76 -5.81
N LYS A 35 3.54 -0.21 -6.34
CA LYS A 35 3.45 0.81 -7.39
C LYS A 35 2.79 0.27 -8.66
N ILE A 36 3.09 -0.96 -9.04
CA ILE A 36 2.45 -1.60 -10.20
C ILE A 36 0.96 -1.76 -9.95
N ILE A 37 0.57 -2.23 -8.78
CA ILE A 37 -0.84 -2.39 -8.41
C ILE A 37 -1.54 -1.03 -8.40
N GLY A 38 -0.90 -0.01 -7.82
CA GLY A 38 -1.44 1.35 -7.79
C GLY A 38 -1.70 1.91 -9.18
N ASP A 39 -0.77 1.72 -10.10
CA ASP A 39 -0.94 2.13 -11.49
C ASP A 39 -2.12 1.41 -12.16
N SER A 40 -2.29 0.13 -11.85
CA SER A 40 -3.43 -0.66 -12.34
C SER A 40 -4.76 -0.14 -11.78
N ILE A 41 -4.80 0.23 -10.50
CA ILE A 41 -5.98 0.81 -9.88
C ILE A 41 -6.35 2.14 -10.56
N ILE A 42 -5.35 2.99 -10.82
CA ILE A 42 -5.56 4.27 -11.50
C ILE A 42 -6.21 4.06 -12.87
N LYS A 43 -5.79 3.04 -13.60
CA LYS A 43 -6.37 2.73 -14.92
C LYS A 43 -7.83 2.27 -14.84
N GLU A 44 -8.24 1.67 -13.74
CA GLU A 44 -9.64 1.27 -13.51
C GLU A 44 -10.52 2.44 -13.11
N MET A 45 -9.93 3.53 -12.61
CA MET A 45 -10.68 4.67 -12.13
C MET A 45 -11.21 5.51 -13.27
N GLY A 46 -12.41 6.03 -13.11
CA GLY A 46 -12.99 6.96 -14.07
C GLY A 46 -12.49 8.38 -13.85
N ASP A 47 -12.78 9.26 -14.80
CA ASP A 47 -12.46 10.69 -14.74
C ASP A 47 -13.46 11.39 -13.81
N GLY A 48 -13.32 11.22 -12.52
CA GLY A 48 -14.24 11.77 -11.54
C GLY A 48 -13.55 12.71 -10.57
N ALA A 49 -14.35 13.58 -9.95
CA ALA A 49 -13.88 14.53 -8.93
C ALA A 49 -13.51 13.85 -7.60
N LYS A 50 -13.79 12.54 -7.47
CA LYS A 50 -13.60 11.81 -6.19
C LYS A 50 -12.51 10.75 -6.32
N PHE A 51 -11.32 11.18 -6.69
CA PHE A 51 -10.18 10.31 -6.92
C PHE A 51 -9.92 9.35 -5.75
N PHE A 52 -9.75 9.89 -4.55
CA PHE A 52 -9.41 9.07 -3.39
C PHE A 52 -10.60 8.26 -2.86
N ASP A 53 -11.84 8.73 -3.03
CA ASP A 53 -13.02 7.95 -2.67
C ASP A 53 -13.11 6.69 -3.54
N GLU A 54 -12.85 6.83 -4.82
CA GLU A 54 -12.86 5.70 -5.76
C GLU A 54 -11.68 4.75 -5.49
N ALA A 55 -10.50 5.29 -5.22
CA ALA A 55 -9.34 4.47 -4.84
C ALA A 55 -9.63 3.65 -3.57
N ALA A 56 -10.25 4.28 -2.56
CA ALA A 56 -10.62 3.58 -1.32
C ALA A 56 -11.61 2.44 -1.60
N ARG A 57 -12.59 2.68 -2.44
CA ARG A 57 -13.57 1.66 -2.84
C ARG A 57 -12.88 0.47 -3.51
N ILE A 58 -12.01 0.73 -4.48
CA ILE A 58 -11.30 -0.33 -5.20
C ILE A 58 -10.40 -1.14 -4.25
N LEU A 59 -9.68 -0.47 -3.36
CA LEU A 59 -8.82 -1.14 -2.38
C LEU A 59 -9.61 -2.07 -1.46
N LYS A 60 -10.78 -1.63 -1.01
CA LYS A 60 -11.66 -2.46 -0.18
C LYS A 60 -12.29 -3.60 -0.97
N ASP A 61 -12.75 -3.34 -2.18
CA ASP A 61 -13.34 -4.36 -3.06
C ASP A 61 -12.34 -5.46 -3.40
N ARG A 62 -11.07 -5.10 -3.60
CA ARG A 62 -9.99 -6.06 -3.84
C ARG A 62 -9.48 -6.72 -2.55
N GLN A 63 -9.99 -6.32 -1.40
CA GLN A 63 -9.61 -6.83 -0.08
C GLN A 63 -8.13 -6.60 0.26
N ILE A 64 -7.55 -5.54 -0.27
CA ILE A 64 -6.18 -5.12 0.07
C ILE A 64 -6.16 -4.49 1.46
N VAL A 65 -7.23 -3.77 1.80
CA VAL A 65 -7.45 -3.18 3.13
C VAL A 65 -8.89 -3.41 3.56
N LYS A 66 -9.14 -3.34 4.86
CA LYS A 66 -10.52 -3.32 5.39
C LYS A 66 -11.06 -1.91 5.45
N GLU A 67 -10.24 -0.94 5.84
CA GLU A 67 -10.57 0.48 5.93
C GLU A 67 -9.38 1.32 5.51
N VAL A 68 -9.63 2.43 4.84
CA VAL A 68 -8.57 3.39 4.45
C VAL A 68 -9.15 4.80 4.39
N THR A 69 -8.36 5.76 4.88
CA THR A 69 -8.67 7.19 4.82
C THR A 69 -7.49 7.93 4.21
N PHE A 70 -7.75 8.71 3.17
CA PHE A 70 -6.73 9.51 2.49
C PHE A 70 -6.88 10.98 2.89
N ASP A 71 -5.81 11.55 3.45
CA ASP A 71 -5.69 12.96 3.74
C ASP A 71 -4.53 13.58 2.95
N SER A 72 -4.35 14.88 3.03
CA SER A 72 -3.35 15.59 2.19
C SER A 72 -1.91 15.16 2.43
N GLY A 73 -1.56 14.80 3.65
CA GLY A 73 -0.19 14.38 4.00
C GLY A 73 -0.10 13.06 4.72
N ARG A 74 -1.20 12.35 4.84
CA ARG A 74 -1.26 11.12 5.64
C ARG A 74 -2.32 10.19 5.13
N VAL A 75 -2.02 8.89 5.15
CA VAL A 75 -2.99 7.83 4.90
C VAL A 75 -3.07 6.96 6.14
N THR A 76 -4.28 6.64 6.55
CA THR A 76 -4.55 5.76 7.70
C THR A 76 -5.31 4.54 7.19
N ALA A 77 -4.89 3.34 7.57
CA ALA A 77 -5.52 2.11 7.11
C ALA A 77 -5.60 1.07 8.23
N ARG A 78 -6.58 0.19 8.11
CA ARG A 78 -6.73 -1.00 8.96
C ARG A 78 -6.93 -2.22 8.11
N GLY A 79 -6.45 -3.36 8.61
CA GLY A 79 -6.64 -4.64 7.95
C GLY A 79 -5.94 -4.76 6.61
N CYS A 80 -4.75 -4.16 6.48
CA CYS A 80 -3.92 -4.36 5.28
C CYS A 80 -3.58 -5.85 5.14
N ILE A 81 -3.61 -6.36 3.92
CA ILE A 81 -3.37 -7.78 3.64
C ILE A 81 -1.99 -8.27 4.11
N GLU A 82 -1.03 -7.37 4.26
CA GLU A 82 0.33 -7.71 4.66
C GLU A 82 0.57 -7.74 6.17
N ILE A 83 -0.45 -7.45 6.98
CA ILE A 83 -0.31 -7.42 8.44
C ILE A 83 0.01 -8.81 8.97
N ARG A 84 1.06 -8.90 9.79
CA ARG A 84 1.51 -10.11 10.48
C ARG A 84 2.35 -9.69 11.69
N ASP A 85 2.54 -10.59 12.64
CA ASP A 85 3.40 -10.30 13.78
C ASP A 85 4.82 -9.98 13.30
N SER A 86 5.32 -8.80 13.64
CA SER A 86 6.63 -8.34 13.24
C SER A 86 7.14 -7.26 14.20
N ALA A 87 8.46 -7.15 14.32
CA ALA A 87 9.10 -6.08 15.07
C ALA A 87 9.15 -4.77 14.28
N SER A 88 8.84 -4.80 12.98
CA SER A 88 8.91 -3.64 12.09
C SER A 88 7.67 -3.56 11.21
N PRO A 89 7.40 -2.41 10.57
CA PRO A 89 6.30 -2.27 9.62
C PRO A 89 6.40 -3.25 8.46
N THR A 90 5.26 -3.77 8.00
CA THR A 90 5.21 -4.81 6.98
C THR A 90 4.37 -4.45 5.75
N CYS A 91 3.74 -3.28 5.72
CA CYS A 91 2.81 -2.93 4.65
C CYS A 91 3.50 -2.27 3.46
N ASP A 92 4.45 -2.98 2.86
CA ASP A 92 5.28 -2.48 1.76
C ASP A 92 4.48 -2.29 0.47
N VAL A 93 3.60 -3.23 0.14
CA VAL A 93 2.75 -3.14 -1.05
C VAL A 93 1.80 -1.95 -0.92
N MET A 94 1.16 -1.80 0.23
CA MET A 94 0.26 -0.66 0.47
C MET A 94 1.01 0.67 0.35
N ARG A 95 2.23 0.75 0.87
CA ARG A 95 3.08 1.93 0.75
C ARG A 95 3.35 2.27 -0.71
N GLY A 96 3.63 1.27 -1.55
CA GLY A 96 3.84 1.45 -2.98
C GLY A 96 2.58 1.92 -3.71
N ILE A 97 1.42 1.37 -3.35
CA ILE A 97 0.13 1.80 -3.91
C ILE A 97 -0.11 3.29 -3.61
N ILE A 98 0.13 3.69 -2.37
CA ILE A 98 -0.04 5.08 -1.94
C ILE A 98 0.86 6.01 -2.76
N VAL A 99 2.12 5.64 -2.97
CA VAL A 99 3.04 6.44 -3.79
C VAL A 99 2.50 6.62 -5.19
N ALA A 100 2.00 5.56 -5.83
CA ALA A 100 1.46 5.65 -7.19
C ALA A 100 0.25 6.59 -7.26
N LEU A 101 -0.67 6.47 -6.30
CA LEU A 101 -1.89 7.31 -6.26
C LEU A 101 -1.55 8.78 -6.08
N TYR A 102 -0.71 9.11 -5.10
CA TYR A 102 -0.37 10.51 -4.81
C TYR A 102 0.50 11.13 -5.91
N ARG A 103 1.38 10.33 -6.54
CA ARG A 103 2.20 10.83 -7.65
C ARG A 103 1.32 11.31 -8.81
N VAL A 104 0.30 10.56 -9.16
CA VAL A 104 -0.63 10.96 -10.22
C VAL A 104 -1.47 12.16 -9.79
N HIS A 105 -1.99 12.13 -8.56
CA HIS A 105 -2.87 13.17 -8.06
C HIS A 105 -2.15 14.53 -7.91
N LEU A 106 -0.92 14.53 -7.39
CA LEU A 106 -0.16 15.74 -7.13
C LEU A 106 0.82 16.12 -8.25
N CYS A 107 1.07 15.22 -9.20
CA CYS A 107 2.05 15.40 -10.28
C CYS A 107 3.44 15.75 -9.74
N LYS A 108 3.86 15.10 -8.66
CA LYS A 108 5.15 15.32 -8.00
C LYS A 108 5.78 14.00 -7.63
N THR A 109 7.08 14.02 -7.36
CA THR A 109 7.78 12.89 -6.76
C THR A 109 7.28 12.72 -5.32
N ILE A 110 6.87 11.50 -4.97
CA ILE A 110 6.25 11.19 -3.69
C ILE A 110 7.13 10.20 -2.93
N TYR A 111 7.34 10.49 -1.65
CA TYR A 111 7.95 9.58 -0.69
C TYR A 111 6.92 9.23 0.36
N CYS A 112 6.87 7.95 0.72
CA CYS A 112 5.90 7.45 1.70
C CYS A 112 6.63 6.60 2.72
N GLU A 113 6.41 6.90 4.00
CA GLU A 113 6.98 6.16 5.11
C GLU A 113 5.85 5.62 5.97
N GLU A 114 5.89 4.34 6.29
CA GLU A 114 4.97 3.74 7.24
C GLU A 114 5.47 4.03 8.66
N THR A 115 4.80 4.93 9.37
CA THR A 115 5.20 5.39 10.70
C THR A 115 4.55 4.63 11.83
N ALA A 116 3.45 3.93 11.56
CA ALA A 116 2.80 3.02 12.50
C ALA A 116 2.24 1.84 11.71
N CYS A 117 2.25 0.66 12.31
CA CYS A 117 1.77 -0.55 11.66
C CYS A 117 1.12 -1.48 12.68
N GLU A 118 -0.01 -2.07 12.31
CA GLU A 118 -0.67 -3.06 13.16
C GLU A 118 0.23 -4.28 13.41
N SER A 119 1.13 -4.58 12.48
CA SER A 119 2.06 -5.72 12.60
C SER A 119 2.97 -5.62 13.83
N ASN A 120 3.35 -4.41 14.23
CA ASN A 120 4.22 -4.20 15.38
C ASN A 120 3.47 -3.58 16.58
N GLY A 121 2.17 -3.78 16.66
CA GLY A 121 1.36 -3.46 17.83
C GLY A 121 0.57 -2.18 17.79
N ALA A 122 0.62 -1.42 16.71
CA ALA A 122 -0.17 -0.21 16.58
C ALA A 122 -1.67 -0.52 16.36
N ASP A 123 -2.52 0.42 16.70
CA ASP A 123 -3.97 0.33 16.52
C ASP A 123 -4.37 0.35 15.04
N ARG A 124 -3.57 0.98 14.23
CA ARG A 124 -3.78 1.14 12.78
C ARG A 124 -2.45 1.33 12.08
N CYS A 125 -2.46 1.21 10.75
CA CYS A 125 -1.30 1.56 9.95
C CYS A 125 -1.39 3.02 9.55
N VAL A 126 -0.29 3.75 9.67
CA VAL A 126 -0.19 5.16 9.32
C VAL A 126 0.95 5.35 8.34
N PHE A 127 0.67 6.04 7.25
CA PHE A 127 1.64 6.34 6.20
C PHE A 127 1.77 7.85 6.06
N GLU A 128 2.97 8.37 6.28
CA GLU A 128 3.27 9.78 6.10
C GLU A 128 3.76 10.02 4.68
N ILE A 129 3.23 11.06 4.05
CA ILE A 129 3.54 11.37 2.66
C ILE A 129 4.37 12.64 2.61
N ARG A 130 5.46 12.59 1.86
CA ARG A 130 6.33 13.75 1.64
C ARG A 130 6.50 13.96 0.15
N THR A 131 6.50 15.21 -0.25
CA THR A 131 6.86 15.61 -1.61
C THR A 131 8.30 16.09 -1.61
N GLU A 132 8.93 16.04 -2.78
CA GLU A 132 10.28 16.55 -2.93
C GLU A 132 10.28 18.07 -2.68
N VAL A 133 11.14 18.52 -1.77
CA VAL A 133 11.35 19.92 -1.47
C VAL A 133 12.59 20.36 -2.26
N ILE A 134 12.36 21.28 -3.16
CA ILE A 134 13.45 21.86 -3.95
C ILE A 134 14.02 23.06 -3.22
#